data_f3bc540942537c1415700650c75c48a0
#
_entry.id   f3bc540942537c1415700650c75c48a0
#
_cell.length_a   1.000
_cell.length_b   1.000
_cell.length_c   1.000
_cell.angle_alpha   90.00
_cell.angle_beta   90.00
_cell.angle_gamma   90.00
#
_symmetry.space_group_name_H-M   'P 1'
#
loop_
_entity.id
_entity.type
_entity.pdbx_description
1 polymer ?
#
loop_
_entity_poly.entity_id
_entity_poly.type
_entity_poly.pdbx_seq_one_letter_code
_entity_poly.pdbx_strand_id
1 'polypeptide(L)'
;MRSVSGDSWLKQAYGCSGIDVSDRDGYLRDTYKILKVCLKIVKENAMLKKYLIVFLVSMVPLIELRGAIPISQGMGLPIWTSYVVSIIGNMVPVPFIYLFARKILEWGADKPVIGKFFTFCLEKGKKGGEKLQEKAGRGLFVALMLFVGIPLPGTGAWTGTLAASLLDMDFKSSVVAVMCGVLLAGIIMGAASAGLFGALGALIG
;
A
#
# COMPACT_ATOMS: atom_id res chain seq x y z
N MET A 1 2.18 -71.91 -5.40
CA MET A 1 1.98 -70.47 -5.68
C MET A 1 2.81 -69.68 -4.70
N ARG A 2 3.97 -69.13 -5.11
CA ARG A 2 4.83 -68.31 -4.24
C ARG A 2 4.30 -66.89 -4.28
N SER A 3 3.88 -66.39 -3.14
CA SER A 3 3.58 -64.96 -2.92
C SER A 3 4.88 -64.16 -3.11
N VAL A 4 4.96 -63.45 -4.18
CA VAL A 4 6.05 -62.48 -4.41
C VAL A 4 5.70 -61.29 -3.53
N SER A 5 6.47 -61.06 -2.47
CA SER A 5 6.30 -59.91 -1.59
C SER A 5 6.58 -58.63 -2.43
N GLY A 6 5.65 -57.70 -2.40
CA GLY A 6 5.68 -56.47 -3.20
C GLY A 6 6.85 -55.51 -2.90
N ASP A 7 7.78 -55.89 -2.05
CA ASP A 7 8.85 -55.04 -1.55
C ASP A 7 10.17 -55.14 -2.38
N SER A 8 10.30 -56.14 -3.27
CA SER A 8 11.54 -56.37 -4.00
C SER A 8 11.75 -55.43 -5.19
N TRP A 9 10.68 -55.03 -5.85
CA TRP A 9 10.75 -54.12 -7.01
C TRP A 9 10.98 -52.66 -6.59
N LEU A 10 10.50 -52.22 -5.40
CA LEU A 10 10.74 -50.89 -4.86
C LEU A 10 12.23 -50.68 -4.51
N LYS A 11 12.88 -51.68 -3.95
CA LYS A 11 14.31 -51.65 -3.64
C LYS A 11 15.19 -51.55 -4.91
N GLN A 12 14.72 -52.12 -6.00
CA GLN A 12 15.45 -52.11 -7.28
C GLN A 12 15.24 -50.80 -8.10
N ALA A 13 14.06 -50.13 -7.93
CA ALA A 13 13.72 -48.91 -8.64
C ALA A 13 14.37 -47.65 -8.05
N TYR A 14 14.63 -47.63 -6.76
CA TYR A 14 15.05 -46.39 -6.06
C TYR A 14 16.45 -46.44 -5.43
N GLY A 15 17.20 -47.53 -5.56
CA GLY A 15 18.62 -47.63 -5.13
C GLY A 15 18.86 -47.37 -3.63
N CYS A 16 17.81 -47.34 -2.80
CA CYS A 16 17.91 -47.09 -1.36
C CYS A 16 18.14 -48.39 -0.60
N SER A 17 19.38 -48.79 -0.46
CA SER A 17 19.80 -49.90 0.42
C SER A 17 19.96 -49.44 1.87
N GLY A 18 18.88 -49.01 2.53
CA GLY A 18 19.02 -48.54 3.91
C GLY A 18 17.74 -48.00 4.58
N ILE A 19 16.58 -48.15 3.93
CA ILE A 19 15.34 -47.75 4.60
C ILE A 19 14.81 -48.97 5.37
N ASP A 20 14.97 -48.96 6.69
CA ASP A 20 14.33 -49.88 7.57
C ASP A 20 12.81 -49.60 7.56
N VAL A 21 12.05 -50.52 6.94
CA VAL A 21 10.59 -50.43 6.81
C VAL A 21 9.90 -50.52 8.19
N SER A 22 10.63 -50.86 9.27
CA SER A 22 10.11 -50.88 10.63
C SER A 22 9.84 -49.52 11.23
N ASP A 23 10.46 -48.46 10.71
CA ASP A 23 10.24 -47.05 11.16
C ASP A 23 9.36 -46.24 10.19
N ARG A 24 8.33 -46.84 9.66
CA ARG A 24 7.35 -46.17 8.76
C ARG A 24 6.72 -44.94 9.42
N ASP A 25 6.49 -45.00 10.72
CA ASP A 25 5.89 -43.89 11.47
C ASP A 25 6.88 -42.71 11.66
N GLY A 26 8.17 -43.00 11.82
CA GLY A 26 9.23 -41.99 11.83
C GLY A 26 9.37 -41.27 10.49
N TYR A 27 9.44 -42.04 9.40
CA TYR A 27 9.52 -41.50 8.05
C TYR A 27 8.32 -40.62 7.66
N LEU A 28 7.10 -41.08 7.98
CA LEU A 28 5.87 -40.30 7.74
C LEU A 28 5.85 -39.01 8.55
N ARG A 29 6.31 -39.05 9.79
CA ARG A 29 6.40 -37.89 10.69
C ARG A 29 7.38 -36.83 10.13
N ASP A 30 8.54 -37.24 9.67
CA ASP A 30 9.54 -36.32 9.12
C ASP A 30 9.12 -35.76 7.75
N THR A 31 8.53 -36.58 6.89
CA THR A 31 7.93 -36.14 5.65
C THR A 31 6.82 -35.09 5.90
N TYR A 32 5.97 -35.33 6.91
CA TYR A 32 4.94 -34.37 7.30
C TYR A 32 5.52 -33.05 7.83
N LYS A 33 6.60 -33.09 8.62
CA LYS A 33 7.29 -31.89 9.10
C LYS A 33 7.87 -31.10 7.92
N ILE A 34 8.56 -31.75 7.00
CA ILE A 34 9.13 -31.11 5.79
C ILE A 34 8.02 -30.46 4.96
N LEU A 35 6.94 -31.19 4.70
CA LEU A 35 5.79 -30.67 3.96
C LEU A 35 5.18 -29.44 4.65
N LYS A 36 5.03 -29.48 5.97
CA LYS A 36 4.52 -28.36 6.75
C LYS A 36 5.43 -27.13 6.68
N VAL A 37 6.75 -27.32 6.73
CA VAL A 37 7.73 -26.24 6.57
C VAL A 37 7.69 -25.67 5.15
N CYS A 38 7.65 -26.53 4.12
CA CYS A 38 7.53 -26.10 2.73
C CYS A 38 6.24 -25.28 2.48
N LEU A 39 5.11 -25.77 2.98
CA LEU A 39 3.83 -25.06 2.90
C LEU A 39 3.86 -23.72 3.63
N LYS A 40 4.54 -23.65 4.77
CA LYS A 40 4.73 -22.39 5.51
C LYS A 40 5.55 -21.39 4.69
N ILE A 41 6.67 -21.81 4.13
CA ILE A 41 7.54 -20.95 3.28
C ILE A 41 6.79 -20.46 2.04
N VAL A 42 6.06 -21.33 1.35
CA VAL A 42 5.24 -20.96 0.18
C VAL A 42 4.15 -19.97 0.58
N LYS A 43 3.51 -20.17 1.72
CA LYS A 43 2.49 -19.27 2.25
C LYS A 43 3.08 -17.90 2.62
N GLU A 44 4.23 -17.86 3.28
CA GLU A 44 4.94 -16.62 3.61
C GLU A 44 5.34 -15.83 2.35
N ASN A 45 5.90 -16.50 1.34
CA ASN A 45 6.25 -15.85 0.07
C ASN A 45 5.02 -15.31 -0.66
N ALA A 46 3.90 -16.02 -0.64
CA ALA A 46 2.65 -15.56 -1.22
C ALA A 46 2.09 -14.34 -0.46
N MET A 47 2.18 -14.32 0.87
CA MET A 47 1.76 -13.19 1.70
C MET A 47 2.65 -11.97 1.45
N LEU A 48 3.98 -12.14 1.39
CA LEU A 48 4.91 -11.05 1.10
C LEU A 48 4.62 -10.39 -0.25
N LYS A 49 4.35 -11.20 -1.30
CA LYS A 49 3.96 -10.69 -2.62
C LYS A 49 2.68 -9.84 -2.55
N LYS A 50 1.68 -10.29 -1.81
CA LYS A 50 0.42 -9.54 -1.62
C LYS A 50 0.67 -8.18 -0.94
N TYR A 51 1.48 -8.15 0.13
CA TYR A 51 1.83 -6.89 0.79
C TYR A 51 2.64 -5.95 -0.10
N LEU A 52 3.56 -6.48 -0.91
CA LEU A 52 4.31 -5.69 -1.88
C LEU A 52 3.38 -5.06 -2.93
N ILE A 53 2.38 -5.80 -3.42
CA ILE A 53 1.36 -5.27 -4.33
C ILE A 53 0.59 -4.12 -3.66
N VAL A 54 0.11 -4.32 -2.44
CA VAL A 54 -0.62 -3.28 -1.67
C VAL A 54 0.25 -2.03 -1.48
N PHE A 55 1.53 -2.20 -1.13
CA PHE A 55 2.49 -1.12 -1.00
C PHE A 55 2.67 -0.33 -2.30
N LEU A 56 2.95 -1.03 -3.42
CA LEU A 56 3.13 -0.40 -4.72
C LEU A 56 1.86 0.29 -5.22
N VAL A 57 0.70 -0.36 -5.06
CA VAL A 57 -0.59 0.22 -5.44
C VAL A 57 -0.89 1.49 -4.64
N SER A 58 -0.53 1.54 -3.35
CA SER A 58 -0.73 2.73 -2.53
C SER A 58 0.17 3.91 -2.93
N MET A 59 1.28 3.66 -3.64
CA MET A 59 2.15 4.72 -4.20
C MET A 59 1.62 5.31 -5.50
N VAL A 60 0.69 4.63 -6.20
CA VAL A 60 0.21 5.08 -7.51
C VAL A 60 -0.72 6.28 -7.35
N PRO A 61 -0.47 7.40 -8.11
CA PRO A 61 -1.41 8.53 -8.14
C PRO A 61 -2.79 8.04 -8.53
N LEU A 62 -3.85 8.62 -8.00
CA LEU A 62 -5.26 8.28 -8.20
C LEU A 62 -5.77 7.04 -7.45
N ILE A 63 -4.98 5.98 -7.29
CA ILE A 63 -5.38 4.78 -6.53
C ILE A 63 -5.12 5.01 -5.05
N GLU A 64 -3.86 5.31 -4.70
CA GLU A 64 -3.42 5.65 -3.35
C GLU A 64 -3.89 4.62 -2.29
N LEU A 65 -3.91 5.03 -1.04
CA LEU A 65 -4.42 4.22 0.08
C LEU A 65 -5.91 3.84 -0.11
N ARG A 66 -6.68 4.67 -0.80
CA ARG A 66 -8.12 4.47 -1.03
C ARG A 66 -8.43 3.22 -1.83
N GLY A 67 -7.62 2.93 -2.85
CA GLY A 67 -7.73 1.70 -3.61
C GLY A 67 -6.95 0.54 -3.00
N ALA A 68 -5.82 0.82 -2.35
CA ALA A 68 -4.97 -0.21 -1.75
C ALA A 68 -5.68 -0.98 -0.62
N ILE A 69 -6.49 -0.30 0.21
CA ILE A 69 -7.24 -0.95 1.30
C ILE A 69 -8.30 -1.92 0.76
N PRO A 70 -9.24 -1.54 -0.13
CA PRO A 70 -10.20 -2.49 -0.70
C PRO A 70 -9.53 -3.66 -1.44
N ILE A 71 -8.48 -3.38 -2.21
CA ILE A 71 -7.70 -4.41 -2.91
C ILE A 71 -7.12 -5.41 -1.91
N SER A 72 -6.55 -4.94 -0.80
CA SER A 72 -5.98 -5.80 0.24
C SER A 72 -7.03 -6.71 0.87
N GLN A 73 -8.24 -6.20 1.09
CA GLN A 73 -9.36 -6.98 1.62
C GLN A 73 -9.82 -8.05 0.61
N GLY A 74 -9.92 -7.70 -0.66
CA GLY A 74 -10.18 -8.65 -1.75
C GLY A 74 -9.13 -9.75 -1.87
N MET A 75 -7.88 -9.48 -1.46
CA MET A 75 -6.79 -10.46 -1.40
C MET A 75 -6.79 -11.30 -0.09
N GLY A 76 -7.74 -11.03 0.83
CA GLY A 76 -7.85 -11.72 2.12
C GLY A 76 -6.74 -11.37 3.12
N LEU A 77 -6.17 -10.15 3.03
CA LEU A 77 -5.17 -9.69 3.98
C LEU A 77 -5.82 -9.09 5.24
N PRO A 78 -5.18 -9.21 6.42
CA PRO A 78 -5.65 -8.54 7.63
C PRO A 78 -5.69 -7.03 7.45
N ILE A 79 -6.78 -6.39 7.86
CA ILE A 79 -7.02 -4.95 7.64
C ILE A 79 -5.94 -4.07 8.29
N TRP A 80 -5.51 -4.41 9.51
CA TRP A 80 -4.53 -3.61 10.26
C TRP A 80 -3.16 -3.56 9.59
N THR A 81 -2.64 -4.70 9.15
CA THR A 81 -1.34 -4.77 8.45
C THR A 81 -1.42 -4.10 7.08
N SER A 82 -2.53 -4.31 6.36
CA SER A 82 -2.78 -3.65 5.08
C SER A 82 -2.85 -2.13 5.22
N TYR A 83 -3.51 -1.65 6.27
CA TYR A 83 -3.60 -0.23 6.61
C TYR A 83 -2.22 0.39 6.83
N VAL A 84 -1.39 -0.22 7.69
CA VAL A 84 -0.03 0.27 7.96
C VAL A 84 0.83 0.27 6.69
N VAL A 85 0.82 -0.83 5.93
CA VAL A 85 1.58 -0.95 4.67
C VAL A 85 1.13 0.10 3.64
N SER A 86 -0.18 0.33 3.52
CA SER A 86 -0.73 1.33 2.61
C SER A 86 -0.38 2.77 3.01
N ILE A 87 -0.37 3.09 4.32
CA ILE A 87 0.06 4.40 4.81
C ILE A 87 1.53 4.64 4.45
N ILE A 88 2.40 3.68 4.76
CA ILE A 88 3.84 3.80 4.47
C ILE A 88 4.04 4.01 2.96
N GLY A 89 3.42 3.18 2.12
CA GLY A 89 3.52 3.29 0.66
C GLY A 89 3.01 4.65 0.14
N ASN A 90 1.90 5.14 0.67
CA ASN A 90 1.31 6.42 0.27
C ASN A 90 2.15 7.64 0.73
N MET A 91 2.89 7.52 1.82
CA MET A 91 3.74 8.59 2.34
C MET A 91 5.12 8.68 1.66
N VAL A 92 5.61 7.59 1.06
CA VAL A 92 6.91 7.58 0.36
C VAL A 92 7.02 8.64 -0.73
N PRO A 93 6.05 8.81 -1.66
CA PRO A 93 6.15 9.82 -2.70
C PRO A 93 5.98 11.27 -2.22
N VAL A 94 5.37 11.51 -1.05
CA VAL A 94 5.05 12.86 -0.55
C VAL A 94 6.25 13.82 -0.51
N PRO A 95 7.40 13.50 0.11
CA PRO A 95 8.55 14.40 0.13
C PRO A 95 9.12 14.65 -1.27
N PHE A 96 9.10 13.64 -2.13
CA PHE A 96 9.56 13.78 -3.51
C PHE A 96 8.64 14.72 -4.30
N ILE A 97 7.32 14.52 -4.20
CA ILE A 97 6.33 15.37 -4.88
C ILE A 97 6.49 16.80 -4.43
N TYR A 98 6.59 17.06 -3.12
CA TYR A 98 6.73 18.40 -2.59
C TYR A 98 7.96 19.12 -3.14
N LEU A 99 9.12 18.47 -3.11
CA LEU A 99 10.39 19.02 -3.58
C LEU A 99 10.43 19.16 -5.10
N PHE A 100 9.93 18.15 -5.82
CA PHE A 100 9.93 18.16 -7.29
C PHE A 100 8.90 19.12 -7.86
N ALA A 101 7.70 19.20 -7.27
CA ALA A 101 6.66 20.11 -7.73
C ALA A 101 7.18 21.56 -7.76
N ARG A 102 7.83 22.01 -6.68
CA ARG A 102 8.42 23.35 -6.62
C ARG A 102 9.50 23.55 -7.67
N LYS A 103 10.43 22.61 -7.81
CA LYS A 103 11.49 22.67 -8.83
C LYS A 103 10.95 22.67 -10.26
N ILE A 104 9.92 21.86 -10.53
CA ILE A 104 9.29 21.81 -11.85
C ILE A 104 8.57 23.12 -12.15
N LEU A 105 7.90 23.71 -11.17
CA LEU A 105 7.22 24.99 -11.31
C LEU A 105 8.22 26.14 -11.56
N GLU A 106 9.30 26.20 -10.79
CA GLU A 106 10.39 27.17 -10.97
C GLU A 106 11.07 27.01 -12.34
N TRP A 107 11.45 25.77 -12.69
CA TRP A 107 12.04 25.46 -13.99
C TRP A 107 11.09 25.76 -15.17
N GLY A 108 9.81 25.48 -15.00
CA GLY A 108 8.79 25.73 -16.02
C GLY A 108 8.51 27.23 -16.22
N ALA A 109 8.66 28.05 -15.17
CA ALA A 109 8.48 29.49 -15.23
C ALA A 109 9.50 30.18 -16.18
N ASP A 110 10.70 29.60 -16.32
CA ASP A 110 11.76 30.12 -17.19
C ASP A 110 11.59 29.76 -18.67
N LYS A 111 10.56 28.98 -19.02
CA LYS A 111 10.35 28.54 -20.42
C LYS A 111 9.52 29.51 -21.25
N PRO A 112 9.90 29.80 -22.52
CA PRO A 112 9.25 30.84 -23.33
C PRO A 112 7.80 30.49 -23.70
N VAL A 113 7.43 29.20 -23.81
CA VAL A 113 6.11 28.77 -24.25
C VAL A 113 5.14 28.57 -23.09
N ILE A 114 5.61 27.92 -21.99
CA ILE A 114 4.79 27.51 -20.85
C ILE A 114 5.05 28.35 -19.60
N GLY A 115 6.07 29.23 -19.65
CA GLY A 115 6.49 30.05 -18.51
C GLY A 115 5.37 30.92 -17.94
N LYS A 116 4.56 31.53 -18.78
CA LYS A 116 3.41 32.35 -18.36
C LYS A 116 2.40 31.59 -17.51
N PHE A 117 2.14 30.33 -17.85
CA PHE A 117 1.24 29.45 -17.07
C PHE A 117 1.85 29.08 -15.72
N PHE A 118 3.13 28.68 -15.71
CA PHE A 118 3.82 28.31 -14.47
C PHE A 118 4.02 29.52 -13.54
N THR A 119 4.38 30.69 -14.09
CA THR A 119 4.47 31.94 -13.31
C THR A 119 3.12 32.33 -12.74
N PHE A 120 2.04 32.22 -13.52
CA PHE A 120 0.68 32.47 -13.02
C PHE A 120 0.32 31.51 -11.87
N CYS A 121 0.64 30.21 -11.98
CA CYS A 121 0.42 29.23 -10.92
C CYS A 121 1.21 29.56 -9.65
N LEU A 122 2.49 29.91 -9.79
CA LEU A 122 3.35 30.31 -8.67
C LEU A 122 2.85 31.58 -7.98
N GLU A 123 2.54 32.63 -8.73
CA GLU A 123 2.03 33.88 -8.16
C GLU A 123 0.67 33.72 -7.47
N LYS A 124 -0.25 32.99 -8.10
CA LYS A 124 -1.58 32.72 -7.53
C LYS A 124 -1.48 31.80 -6.32
N GLY A 125 -0.62 30.80 -6.39
CA GLY A 125 -0.35 29.90 -5.26
C GLY A 125 0.23 30.67 -4.08
N LYS A 126 1.25 31.48 -4.30
CA LYS A 126 1.89 32.30 -3.26
C LYS A 126 0.92 33.31 -2.64
N LYS A 127 0.23 34.11 -3.48
CA LYS A 127 -0.80 35.07 -3.00
C LYS A 127 -1.95 34.39 -2.28
N GLY A 128 -2.35 33.20 -2.74
CA GLY A 128 -3.36 32.38 -2.06
C GLY A 128 -2.87 31.88 -0.71
N GLY A 129 -1.63 31.36 -0.64
CA GLY A 129 -0.99 30.89 0.57
C GLY A 129 -0.83 31.99 1.62
N GLU A 130 -0.29 33.16 1.23
CA GLU A 130 -0.12 34.32 2.10
C GLU A 130 -1.47 34.78 2.70
N LYS A 131 -2.50 34.96 1.86
CA LYS A 131 -3.84 35.36 2.31
C LYS A 131 -4.50 34.32 3.24
N LEU A 132 -4.28 33.03 2.98
CA LEU A 132 -4.80 31.98 3.87
C LEU A 132 -3.99 31.88 5.15
N GLN A 133 -2.67 32.06 5.11
CA GLN A 133 -1.84 32.10 6.33
C GLN A 133 -2.19 33.29 7.22
N GLU A 134 -2.37 34.48 6.65
CA GLU A 134 -2.78 35.67 7.42
C GLU A 134 -4.17 35.53 8.06
N LYS A 135 -5.14 34.95 7.33
CA LYS A 135 -6.53 34.84 7.80
C LYS A 135 -6.82 33.59 8.60
N ALA A 136 -6.15 32.49 8.30
CA ALA A 136 -6.52 31.19 8.82
C ALA A 136 -5.45 30.54 9.74
N GLY A 137 -4.20 31.03 9.76
CA GLY A 137 -3.15 30.45 10.58
C GLY A 137 -3.14 28.90 10.54
N ARG A 138 -3.61 28.27 11.62
CA ARG A 138 -3.79 26.81 11.69
C ARG A 138 -4.87 26.26 10.75
N GLY A 139 -5.73 27.11 10.19
CA GLY A 139 -6.82 26.71 9.30
C GLY A 139 -6.32 26.10 7.98
N LEU A 140 -5.17 26.56 7.44
CA LEU A 140 -4.60 26.00 6.23
C LEU A 140 -4.12 24.56 6.43
N PHE A 141 -3.56 24.26 7.61
CA PHE A 141 -3.20 22.90 8.01
C PHE A 141 -4.44 22.00 8.06
N VAL A 142 -5.51 22.46 8.72
CA VAL A 142 -6.76 21.69 8.84
C VAL A 142 -7.43 21.52 7.48
N ALA A 143 -7.44 22.55 6.66
CA ALA A 143 -7.98 22.48 5.30
C ALA A 143 -7.23 21.44 4.43
N LEU A 144 -5.90 21.42 4.48
CA LEU A 144 -5.09 20.43 3.79
C LEU A 144 -5.35 19.01 4.33
N MET A 145 -5.38 18.86 5.65
CA MET A 145 -5.68 17.58 6.31
C MET A 145 -7.04 17.03 5.87
N LEU A 146 -8.08 17.87 5.87
CA LEU A 146 -9.43 17.47 5.44
C LEU A 146 -9.50 17.20 3.95
N PHE A 147 -8.83 18.02 3.12
CA PHE A 147 -8.73 17.80 1.67
C PHE A 147 -8.14 16.44 1.32
N VAL A 148 -7.09 16.03 2.04
CA VAL A 148 -6.48 14.70 1.88
C VAL A 148 -7.34 13.62 2.54
N GLY A 149 -7.96 13.92 3.68
CA GLY A 149 -8.69 12.95 4.51
C GLY A 149 -10.05 12.54 3.98
N ILE A 150 -10.75 13.46 3.29
CA ILE A 150 -12.07 13.14 2.73
C ILE A 150 -11.88 12.37 1.41
N PRO A 151 -12.42 11.14 1.29
CA PRO A 151 -12.17 10.28 0.13
C PRO A 151 -13.02 10.69 -1.09
N LEU A 152 -12.71 11.85 -1.69
CA LEU A 152 -13.32 12.31 -2.93
C LEU A 152 -12.40 12.01 -4.14
N PRO A 153 -12.95 11.81 -5.34
CA PRO A 153 -12.15 11.68 -6.55
C PRO A 153 -11.28 12.93 -6.77
N GLY A 154 -9.99 12.74 -7.01
CA GLY A 154 -9.05 13.83 -7.25
C GLY A 154 -8.51 14.54 -6.01
N THR A 155 -8.93 14.18 -4.80
CA THR A 155 -8.27 14.58 -3.56
C THR A 155 -7.30 13.47 -3.12
N GLY A 156 -6.35 13.73 -2.27
CA GLY A 156 -5.44 12.70 -1.75
C GLY A 156 -4.05 13.23 -1.43
N ALA A 157 -3.13 12.32 -1.09
CA ALA A 157 -1.78 12.70 -0.70
C ALA A 157 -1.01 13.38 -1.84
N TRP A 158 -1.15 12.89 -3.08
CA TRP A 158 -0.50 13.46 -4.25
C TRP A 158 -0.97 14.90 -4.53
N THR A 159 -2.27 15.07 -4.71
CA THR A 159 -2.88 16.37 -5.01
C THR A 159 -2.79 17.33 -3.83
N GLY A 160 -2.93 16.84 -2.61
CA GLY A 160 -2.74 17.63 -1.40
C GLY A 160 -1.32 18.15 -1.26
N THR A 161 -0.32 17.31 -1.53
CA THR A 161 1.10 17.70 -1.50
C THR A 161 1.43 18.70 -2.59
N LEU A 162 0.90 18.53 -3.81
CA LEU A 162 1.02 19.51 -4.89
C LEU A 162 0.40 20.85 -4.49
N ALA A 163 -0.81 20.84 -3.92
CA ALA A 163 -1.47 22.03 -3.44
C ALA A 163 -0.67 22.74 -2.34
N ALA A 164 -0.14 22.00 -1.38
CA ALA A 164 0.70 22.53 -0.31
C ALA A 164 1.97 23.20 -0.84
N SER A 165 2.62 22.57 -1.82
CA SER A 165 3.80 23.13 -2.50
C SER A 165 3.47 24.41 -3.29
N LEU A 166 2.31 24.45 -3.97
CA LEU A 166 1.82 25.63 -4.69
C LEU A 166 1.47 26.80 -3.76
N LEU A 167 0.89 26.49 -2.60
CA LEU A 167 0.50 27.47 -1.58
C LEU A 167 1.68 27.94 -0.71
N ASP A 168 2.90 27.49 -1.02
CA ASP A 168 4.14 27.79 -0.28
C ASP A 168 4.04 27.49 1.21
N MET A 169 3.32 26.42 1.56
CA MET A 169 3.22 25.95 2.94
C MET A 169 4.57 25.40 3.41
N ASP A 170 4.86 25.53 4.70
CA ASP A 170 6.06 24.93 5.27
C ASP A 170 6.09 23.41 5.08
N PHE A 171 7.26 22.87 4.70
CA PHE A 171 7.43 21.44 4.40
C PHE A 171 6.97 20.53 5.53
N LYS A 172 7.40 20.85 6.77
CA LYS A 172 7.04 20.04 7.94
C LYS A 172 5.53 20.04 8.19
N SER A 173 4.91 21.22 8.15
CA SER A 173 3.47 21.37 8.33
C SER A 173 2.70 20.64 7.23
N SER A 174 3.15 20.73 5.98
CA SER A 174 2.55 20.03 4.85
C SER A 174 2.61 18.51 5.00
N VAL A 175 3.79 17.95 5.32
CA VAL A 175 3.96 16.50 5.51
C VAL A 175 3.09 15.98 6.66
N VAL A 176 3.04 16.70 7.79
CA VAL A 176 2.23 16.31 8.94
C VAL A 176 0.73 16.41 8.62
N ALA A 177 0.29 17.48 7.94
CA ALA A 177 -1.11 17.62 7.55
C ALA A 177 -1.55 16.52 6.57
N VAL A 178 -0.71 16.21 5.56
CA VAL A 178 -0.96 15.12 4.61
C VAL A 178 -1.00 13.77 5.33
N MET A 179 -0.07 13.51 6.26
CA MET A 179 -0.06 12.27 7.04
C MET A 179 -1.33 12.12 7.89
N CYS A 180 -1.76 13.17 8.59
CA CYS A 180 -3.01 13.15 9.34
C CYS A 180 -4.22 12.91 8.42
N GLY A 181 -4.22 13.53 7.23
CA GLY A 181 -5.25 13.31 6.23
C GLY A 181 -5.27 11.87 5.71
N VAL A 182 -4.10 11.29 5.42
CA VAL A 182 -3.97 9.88 4.99
C VAL A 182 -4.46 8.92 6.07
N LEU A 183 -4.16 9.19 7.35
CA LEU A 183 -4.69 8.40 8.48
C LEU A 183 -6.21 8.46 8.53
N LEU A 184 -6.78 9.66 8.40
CA LEU A 184 -8.23 9.87 8.38
C LEU A 184 -8.89 9.15 7.19
N ALA A 185 -8.34 9.33 5.98
CA ALA A 185 -8.82 8.63 4.78
C ALA A 185 -8.78 7.11 4.94
N GLY A 186 -7.72 6.59 5.56
CA GLY A 186 -7.56 5.17 5.82
C GLY A 186 -8.60 4.61 6.79
N ILE A 187 -8.95 5.35 7.84
CA ILE A 187 -10.03 4.96 8.78
C ILE A 187 -11.37 4.90 8.03
N ILE A 188 -11.68 5.93 7.23
CA ILE A 188 -12.93 5.99 6.47
C ILE A 188 -13.00 4.84 5.46
N MET A 189 -11.92 4.62 4.68
CA MET A 189 -11.87 3.56 3.68
C MET A 189 -11.84 2.17 4.31
N GLY A 190 -11.19 2.01 5.45
CA GLY A 190 -11.20 0.76 6.22
C GLY A 190 -12.60 0.38 6.69
N ALA A 191 -13.33 1.34 7.27
CA ALA A 191 -14.70 1.16 7.70
C ALA A 191 -15.64 0.87 6.52
N ALA A 192 -15.51 1.60 5.42
CA ALA A 192 -16.29 1.38 4.20
C ALA A 192 -16.00 0.01 3.58
N SER A 193 -14.74 -0.41 3.52
CA SER A 193 -14.36 -1.73 3.01
C SER A 193 -14.91 -2.86 3.87
N ALA A 194 -14.80 -2.77 5.19
CA ALA A 194 -15.34 -3.76 6.11
C ALA A 194 -16.86 -3.88 5.99
N GLY A 195 -17.57 -2.76 5.88
CA GLY A 195 -19.02 -2.73 5.66
C GLY A 195 -19.43 -3.34 4.32
N LEU A 196 -18.73 -3.01 3.24
CA LEU A 196 -19.00 -3.54 1.89
C LEU A 196 -18.78 -5.05 1.82
N PHE A 197 -17.64 -5.55 2.31
CA PHE A 197 -17.35 -6.99 2.29
C PHE A 197 -18.25 -7.77 3.26
N GLY A 198 -18.64 -7.16 4.39
CA GLY A 198 -19.63 -7.74 5.30
C GLY A 198 -21.01 -7.90 4.67
N ALA A 199 -21.49 -6.86 3.97
CA ALA A 199 -22.77 -6.90 3.25
C ALA A 199 -22.78 -7.91 2.09
N LEU A 200 -21.67 -7.97 1.32
CA LEU A 200 -21.51 -8.98 0.25
C LEU A 200 -21.49 -10.40 0.80
N GLY A 201 -20.80 -10.64 1.91
CA GLY A 201 -20.79 -11.94 2.58
C GLY A 201 -22.19 -12.38 3.04
N ALA A 202 -22.99 -11.45 3.56
CA ALA A 202 -24.37 -11.72 3.98
C ALA A 202 -25.35 -11.95 2.80
N LEU A 203 -25.02 -11.47 1.60
CA LEU A 203 -25.84 -11.67 0.40
C LEU A 203 -25.53 -12.99 -0.34
N ILE A 204 -24.33 -13.54 -0.16
CA ILE A 204 -23.84 -14.73 -0.88
C ILE A 204 -23.93 -15.99 0.00
N GLY A 205 -24.01 -15.85 1.32
CA GLY A 205 -24.14 -16.95 2.30
C GLY A 205 -25.56 -17.12 2.75
#